data_7a7a0859b891946413c36bdb5dc51bbf
#
_entry.id   7a7a0859b891946413c36bdb5dc51bbf
#
_cell.length_a   1.000
_cell.length_b   1.000
_cell.length_c   1.000
_cell.angle_alpha   90.00
_cell.angle_beta   90.00
_cell.angle_gamma   90.00
#
_symmetry.space_group_name_H-M   'P 1'
#
loop_
_entity.id
_entity.type
_entity.pdbx_description
1 polymer ?
#
loop_
_entity_poly.entity_id
_entity_poly.type
_entity_poly.pdbx_seq_one_letter_code
_entity_poly.pdbx_strand_id
1 'polypeptide(L)'
;MKSVIGNQKSSKINRNIDQYGRVIYDVYDLYDMVMSGADTSKIQEVSWNRDFEKYNQAIDKNYLEESKLTKLETIQLDVEEFDRINQQDWFIPDEYKNLDIKSYILDRTPEHAIDRVNEELNLYDKYNIIDVLKVCIYIIDTLRNNNIVWGVGRGSSVASYVLYIIGVHKVDSIKSVSYTHLTLPTILLV
;
A
#
# COMPACT_ATOMS: atom_id res chain seq x y z
N MET A 1 -12.24 -33.89 23.61
CA MET A 1 -12.01 -32.44 23.91
C MET A 1 -12.29 -31.66 22.66
N LYS A 2 -13.46 -31.00 22.57
CA LYS A 2 -13.82 -30.13 21.42
C LYS A 2 -13.25 -28.74 21.71
N SER A 3 -12.35 -28.25 20.87
CA SER A 3 -11.84 -26.88 20.92
C SER A 3 -12.97 -25.93 20.48
N VAL A 4 -13.40 -25.10 21.41
CA VAL A 4 -14.31 -23.97 21.15
C VAL A 4 -13.46 -22.88 20.51
N ILE A 5 -13.51 -22.81 19.18
CA ILE A 5 -12.99 -21.64 18.45
C ILE A 5 -14.04 -20.55 18.65
N GLY A 6 -13.75 -19.62 19.55
CA GLY A 6 -14.57 -18.42 19.77
C GLY A 6 -14.57 -17.58 18.50
N ASN A 7 -15.75 -17.40 17.91
CA ASN A 7 -15.99 -16.37 16.89
C ASN A 7 -15.71 -15.00 17.53
N GLN A 8 -14.54 -14.44 17.30
CA GLN A 8 -14.31 -13.01 17.51
C GLN A 8 -15.21 -12.25 16.53
N LYS A 9 -16.32 -11.73 17.03
CA LYS A 9 -17.06 -10.69 16.33
C LYS A 9 -16.12 -9.51 16.18
N SER A 10 -15.60 -9.31 14.97
CA SER A 10 -14.98 -8.05 14.57
C SER A 10 -16.00 -6.94 14.86
N SER A 11 -15.79 -6.19 15.93
CA SER A 11 -16.53 -4.95 16.15
C SER A 11 -16.20 -4.06 14.95
N LYS A 12 -17.21 -3.68 14.17
CA LYS A 12 -17.07 -2.65 13.14
C LYS A 12 -16.80 -1.34 13.88
N ILE A 13 -15.53 -1.04 14.10
CA ILE A 13 -15.09 0.28 14.56
C ILE A 13 -15.48 1.24 13.45
N ASN A 14 -16.47 2.07 13.72
CA ASN A 14 -16.92 3.11 12.79
C ASN A 14 -15.88 4.23 12.87
N ARG A 15 -14.82 4.14 12.06
CA ARG A 15 -13.71 5.08 12.07
C ARG A 15 -14.17 6.40 11.48
N ASN A 16 -14.05 7.49 12.22
CA ASN A 16 -14.23 8.84 11.73
C ASN A 16 -13.03 9.20 10.85
N ILE A 17 -13.29 9.70 9.64
CA ILE A 17 -12.26 10.11 8.68
C ILE A 17 -12.45 11.59 8.40
N ASP A 18 -11.39 12.38 8.46
CA ASP A 18 -11.44 13.80 8.11
C ASP A 18 -11.48 14.01 6.58
N GLN A 19 -11.59 15.29 6.18
CA GLN A 19 -11.63 15.67 4.77
C GLN A 19 -10.34 15.35 4.00
N TYR A 20 -9.23 15.06 4.70
CA TYR A 20 -7.94 14.70 4.13
C TYR A 20 -7.70 13.19 4.14
N GLY A 21 -8.70 12.38 4.49
CA GLY A 21 -8.59 10.91 4.54
C GLY A 21 -7.88 10.36 5.79
N ARG A 22 -7.55 11.19 6.80
CA ARG A 22 -6.90 10.75 8.03
C ARG A 22 -7.93 10.17 8.99
N VAL A 23 -7.58 9.08 9.65
CA VAL A 23 -8.41 8.48 10.69
C VAL A 23 -8.34 9.33 11.95
N ILE A 24 -9.49 9.79 12.44
CA ILE A 24 -9.60 10.55 13.69
C ILE A 24 -9.98 9.58 14.80
N TYR A 25 -9.13 9.46 15.80
CA TYR A 25 -9.42 8.70 17.01
C TYR A 25 -9.90 9.64 18.12
N ASP A 26 -11.06 9.32 18.70
CA ASP A 26 -11.56 9.99 19.89
C ASP A 26 -11.33 9.13 21.15
N VAL A 27 -11.78 9.62 22.30
CA VAL A 27 -11.60 8.91 23.56
C VAL A 27 -12.38 7.59 23.61
N TYR A 28 -13.52 7.50 22.95
CA TYR A 28 -14.35 6.29 22.92
C TYR A 28 -13.73 5.22 22.03
N ASP A 29 -13.17 5.61 20.88
CA ASP A 29 -12.43 4.71 20.01
C ASP A 29 -11.27 4.04 20.77
N LEU A 30 -10.53 4.83 21.56
CA LEU A 30 -9.43 4.31 22.37
C LEU A 30 -9.90 3.41 23.49
N TYR A 31 -11.01 3.73 24.16
CA TYR A 31 -11.62 2.83 25.15
C TYR A 31 -11.99 1.49 24.53
N ASP A 32 -12.67 1.50 23.40
CA ASP A 32 -13.09 0.27 22.71
C ASP A 32 -11.88 -0.56 22.26
N MET A 33 -10.83 0.08 21.80
CA MET A 33 -9.59 -0.61 21.42
C MET A 33 -8.91 -1.25 22.62
N VAL A 34 -8.75 -0.53 23.72
CA VAL A 34 -8.15 -1.06 24.96
C VAL A 34 -8.99 -2.21 25.51
N MET A 35 -10.32 -2.05 25.58
CA MET A 35 -11.22 -3.08 26.08
C MET A 35 -11.28 -4.33 25.20
N SER A 36 -11.03 -4.19 23.90
CA SER A 36 -10.94 -5.32 22.96
C SER A 36 -9.56 -5.99 22.93
N GLY A 37 -8.56 -5.43 23.63
CA GLY A 37 -7.18 -5.91 23.60
C GLY A 37 -6.46 -5.61 22.27
N ALA A 38 -6.91 -4.60 21.54
CA ALA A 38 -6.26 -4.17 20.31
C ALA A 38 -4.93 -3.44 20.60
N ASP A 39 -3.98 -3.55 19.70
CA ASP A 39 -2.70 -2.86 19.79
C ASP A 39 -2.89 -1.34 19.57
N THR A 40 -2.74 -0.58 20.64
CA THR A 40 -2.84 0.89 20.62
C THR A 40 -1.50 1.59 20.41
N SER A 41 -0.39 0.86 20.39
CA SER A 41 0.97 1.44 20.29
C SER A 41 1.21 2.23 19.00
N LYS A 42 0.43 1.94 17.95
CA LYS A 42 0.51 2.62 16.65
C LYS A 42 -0.32 3.90 16.56
N ILE A 43 -1.15 4.19 17.57
CA ILE A 43 -1.97 5.39 17.60
C ILE A 43 -1.15 6.49 18.27
N GLN A 44 -0.74 7.46 17.49
CA GLN A 44 0.02 8.60 18.00
C GLN A 44 -0.80 9.89 18.00
N GLU A 45 -1.64 10.08 16.98
CA GLU A 45 -2.42 11.30 16.79
C GLU A 45 -3.90 11.09 17.10
N VAL A 46 -4.46 11.99 17.92
CA VAL A 46 -5.85 11.89 18.39
C VAL A 46 -6.57 13.22 18.33
N SER A 47 -7.89 13.20 18.25
CA SER A 47 -8.75 14.37 18.46
C SER A 47 -8.63 14.81 19.92
N TRP A 48 -7.79 15.82 20.18
CA TRP A 48 -7.31 16.18 21.53
C TRP A 48 -8.42 16.60 22.49
N ASN A 49 -8.39 16.02 23.69
CA ASN A 49 -9.22 16.45 24.80
C ASN A 49 -8.44 16.35 26.13
N ARG A 50 -9.10 16.76 27.25
CA ARG A 50 -8.47 16.78 28.58
C ARG A 50 -8.12 15.38 29.10
N ASP A 51 -8.79 14.34 28.66
CA ASP A 51 -8.52 12.98 29.14
C ASP A 51 -7.21 12.43 28.54
N PHE A 52 -6.85 12.84 27.34
CA PHE A 52 -5.53 12.53 26.74
C PHE A 52 -4.38 13.21 27.50
N GLU A 53 -4.59 14.44 28.01
CA GLU A 53 -3.59 15.09 28.88
C GLU A 53 -3.37 14.26 30.15
N LYS A 54 -4.45 13.79 30.79
CA LYS A 54 -4.34 12.94 32.00
C LYS A 54 -3.64 11.62 31.69
N TYR A 55 -3.94 11.01 30.53
CA TYR A 55 -3.27 9.81 30.08
C TYR A 55 -1.77 10.03 29.95
N ASN A 56 -1.35 11.05 29.22
CA ASN A 56 0.07 11.39 29.06
C ASN A 56 0.76 11.69 30.39
N GLN A 57 0.07 12.40 31.30
CA GLN A 57 0.58 12.67 32.65
C GLN A 57 0.72 11.39 33.49
N ALA A 58 -0.19 10.41 33.30
CA ALA A 58 -0.11 9.13 33.97
C ALA A 58 1.07 8.30 33.49
N ILE A 59 1.36 8.31 32.20
CA ILE A 59 2.57 7.69 31.64
C ILE A 59 3.82 8.26 32.28
N ASP A 60 3.95 9.59 32.33
CA ASP A 60 5.12 10.25 32.93
C ASP A 60 5.29 9.94 34.41
N LYS A 61 4.19 9.99 35.18
CA LYS A 61 4.23 9.77 36.63
C LYS A 61 4.55 8.34 37.03
N ASN A 62 4.14 7.39 36.21
CA ASN A 62 4.31 5.96 36.51
C ASN A 62 5.47 5.31 35.73
N TYR A 63 6.24 6.10 34.96
CA TYR A 63 7.36 5.62 34.13
C TYR A 63 6.97 4.44 33.22
N LEU A 64 5.78 4.55 32.62
CA LEU A 64 5.28 3.51 31.71
C LEU A 64 6.01 3.59 30.37
N GLU A 65 6.18 2.42 29.72
CA GLU A 65 6.84 2.34 28.41
C GLU A 65 5.89 2.65 27.24
N GLU A 66 4.63 2.94 27.51
CA GLU A 66 3.64 3.27 26.48
C GLU A 66 3.94 4.58 25.79
N SER A 67 3.59 4.64 24.51
CA SER A 67 3.74 5.85 23.70
C SER A 67 2.76 6.94 24.12
N LYS A 68 3.24 8.18 24.23
CA LYS A 68 2.39 9.34 24.46
C LYS A 68 1.55 9.63 23.22
N LEU A 69 0.33 10.10 23.47
CA LEU A 69 -0.56 10.58 22.42
C LEU A 69 -0.27 12.03 22.09
N THR A 70 -0.27 12.37 20.81
CA THR A 70 -0.10 13.72 20.31
C THR A 70 -1.40 14.27 19.74
N LYS A 71 -1.53 15.58 19.73
CA LYS A 71 -2.67 16.24 19.11
C LYS A 71 -2.57 16.11 17.60
N LEU A 72 -3.67 15.69 16.96
CA LEU A 72 -3.79 15.71 15.51
C LEU A 72 -3.53 17.12 14.97
N GLU A 73 -2.55 17.25 14.10
CA GLU A 73 -2.17 18.55 13.53
C GLU A 73 -3.28 19.10 12.63
N THR A 74 -3.56 20.38 12.76
CA THR A 74 -4.49 21.08 11.87
C THR A 74 -3.80 21.37 10.54
N ILE A 75 -4.28 20.76 9.47
CA ILE A 75 -3.82 21.07 8.12
C ILE A 75 -4.46 22.38 7.68
N GLN A 76 -3.62 23.34 7.24
CA GLN A 76 -4.05 24.65 6.77
C GLN A 76 -4.18 24.72 5.24
N LEU A 77 -3.88 23.63 4.55
CA LEU A 77 -3.99 23.54 3.10
C LEU A 77 -5.43 23.23 2.69
N ASP A 78 -5.81 23.68 1.52
CA ASP A 78 -7.01 23.17 0.86
C ASP A 78 -6.85 21.68 0.50
N VAL A 79 -7.97 20.94 0.40
CA VAL A 79 -7.96 19.50 0.11
C VAL A 79 -7.28 19.19 -1.22
N GLU A 80 -7.57 19.99 -2.26
CA GLU A 80 -6.98 19.79 -3.59
C GLU A 80 -5.46 20.00 -3.57
N GLU A 81 -4.99 21.00 -2.83
CA GLU A 81 -3.56 21.29 -2.70
C GLU A 81 -2.86 20.21 -1.86
N PHE A 82 -3.50 19.73 -0.80
CA PHE A 82 -3.00 18.62 0.01
C PHE A 82 -2.84 17.35 -0.83
N ASP A 83 -3.86 16.99 -1.61
CA ASP A 83 -3.80 15.83 -2.51
C ASP A 83 -2.72 15.99 -3.57
N ARG A 84 -2.59 17.18 -4.16
CA ARG A 84 -1.57 17.47 -5.17
C ARG A 84 -0.15 17.30 -4.63
N ILE A 85 0.09 17.73 -3.39
CA ILE A 85 1.39 17.55 -2.73
C ILE A 85 1.66 16.07 -2.46
N ASN A 86 0.69 15.36 -1.91
CA ASN A 86 0.84 13.95 -1.56
C ASN A 86 1.02 13.05 -2.80
N GLN A 87 0.42 13.41 -3.93
CA GLN A 87 0.59 12.67 -5.18
C GLN A 87 2.00 12.82 -5.79
N GLN A 88 2.80 13.79 -5.33
CA GLN A 88 4.18 13.97 -5.80
C GLN A 88 5.17 13.00 -5.16
N ASP A 89 4.82 12.40 -4.03
CA ASP A 89 5.69 11.46 -3.33
C ASP A 89 5.06 10.06 -3.22
N TRP A 90 5.75 9.09 -3.82
CA TRP A 90 5.42 7.69 -3.63
C TRP A 90 6.03 7.23 -2.30
N PHE A 91 5.17 6.86 -1.33
CA PHE A 91 5.59 6.38 0.01
C PHE A 91 6.19 4.96 -0.06
N ILE A 92 7.32 4.85 -0.76
CA ILE A 92 8.11 3.62 -0.86
C ILE A 92 9.52 3.88 -0.35
N PRO A 93 10.26 2.86 0.14
CA PRO A 93 11.63 3.00 0.60
C PRO A 93 12.56 3.55 -0.49
N ASP A 94 13.60 4.28 -0.09
CA ASP A 94 14.52 4.95 -1.01
C ASP A 94 15.24 3.99 -1.95
N GLU A 95 15.46 2.75 -1.53
CA GLU A 95 16.02 1.70 -2.38
C GLU A 95 15.19 1.42 -3.63
N TYR A 96 13.85 1.51 -3.51
CA TYR A 96 12.94 1.35 -4.65
C TYR A 96 12.76 2.66 -5.43
N LYS A 97 12.78 3.82 -4.75
CA LYS A 97 12.71 5.14 -5.42
C LYS A 97 13.87 5.32 -6.41
N ASN A 98 15.07 4.90 -5.99
CA ASN A 98 16.30 5.04 -6.78
C ASN A 98 16.58 3.86 -7.71
N LEU A 99 15.67 2.88 -7.79
CA LEU A 99 15.86 1.70 -8.63
C LEU A 99 15.86 2.06 -10.12
N ASP A 100 16.89 1.62 -10.86
CA ASP A 100 16.87 1.63 -12.32
C ASP A 100 15.96 0.52 -12.83
N ILE A 101 14.73 0.90 -13.15
CA ILE A 101 13.69 -0.01 -13.59
C ILE A 101 14.04 -0.73 -14.87
N LYS A 102 14.65 -0.03 -15.85
CA LYS A 102 14.97 -0.62 -17.14
C LYS A 102 16.01 -1.73 -16.99
N SER A 103 17.09 -1.45 -16.28
CA SER A 103 18.11 -2.46 -15.99
C SER A 103 17.53 -3.61 -15.17
N TYR A 104 16.76 -3.30 -14.11
CA TYR A 104 16.14 -4.32 -13.24
C TYR A 104 15.28 -5.31 -14.02
N ILE A 105 14.48 -4.84 -14.96
CA ILE A 105 13.58 -5.67 -15.76
C ILE A 105 14.35 -6.41 -16.84
N LEU A 106 15.25 -5.74 -17.58
CA LEU A 106 16.01 -6.35 -18.66
C LEU A 106 16.93 -7.47 -18.17
N ASP A 107 17.59 -7.31 -17.03
CA ASP A 107 18.42 -8.36 -16.40
C ASP A 107 17.66 -9.66 -16.08
N ARG A 108 16.35 -9.57 -15.94
CA ARG A 108 15.46 -10.71 -15.63
C ARG A 108 14.69 -11.20 -16.86
N THR A 109 14.85 -10.52 -17.97
CA THR A 109 14.11 -10.82 -19.21
C THR A 109 14.85 -11.88 -20.02
N PRO A 110 14.20 -13.00 -20.39
CA PRO A 110 14.81 -13.96 -21.29
C PRO A 110 14.97 -13.37 -22.68
N GLU A 111 16.00 -13.84 -23.42
CA GLU A 111 16.40 -13.29 -24.72
C GLU A 111 15.25 -13.17 -25.74
N HIS A 112 14.39 -14.18 -25.79
CA HIS A 112 13.24 -14.21 -26.72
C HIS A 112 12.14 -13.17 -26.41
N ALA A 113 12.18 -12.52 -25.25
CA ALA A 113 11.17 -11.57 -24.81
C ALA A 113 11.68 -10.12 -24.77
N ILE A 114 12.96 -9.87 -25.10
CA ILE A 114 13.60 -8.55 -24.98
C ILE A 114 12.85 -7.50 -25.82
N ASP A 115 12.50 -7.82 -27.05
CA ASP A 115 11.81 -6.88 -27.94
C ASP A 115 10.45 -6.48 -27.36
N ARG A 116 9.70 -7.44 -26.86
CA ARG A 116 8.40 -7.20 -26.24
C ARG A 116 8.51 -6.34 -24.98
N VAL A 117 9.49 -6.62 -24.13
CA VAL A 117 9.73 -5.85 -22.90
C VAL A 117 10.14 -4.42 -23.23
N ASN A 118 11.00 -4.22 -24.24
CA ASN A 118 11.39 -2.88 -24.67
C ASN A 118 10.21 -2.07 -25.22
N GLU A 119 9.31 -2.69 -25.99
CA GLU A 119 8.07 -2.04 -26.44
C GLU A 119 7.22 -1.58 -25.26
N GLU A 120 7.01 -2.45 -24.27
CA GLU A 120 6.23 -2.12 -23.08
C GLU A 120 6.90 -1.02 -22.26
N LEU A 121 8.21 -1.10 -21.99
CA LEU A 121 8.95 -0.07 -21.25
C LEU A 121 8.88 1.30 -21.94
N ASN A 122 8.97 1.34 -23.27
CA ASN A 122 8.82 2.57 -24.02
C ASN A 122 7.41 3.18 -23.88
N LEU A 123 6.38 2.35 -23.75
CA LEU A 123 5.02 2.82 -23.46
C LEU A 123 4.90 3.37 -22.04
N TYR A 124 5.47 2.69 -21.02
CA TYR A 124 5.52 3.21 -19.66
C TYR A 124 6.20 4.58 -19.58
N ASP A 125 7.33 4.77 -20.30
CA ASP A 125 8.01 6.05 -20.42
C ASP A 125 7.13 7.11 -21.11
N LYS A 126 6.57 6.75 -22.26
CA LYS A 126 5.73 7.67 -23.05
C LYS A 126 4.55 8.23 -22.26
N TYR A 127 3.96 7.41 -21.39
CA TYR A 127 2.83 7.81 -20.56
C TYR A 127 3.24 8.33 -19.18
N ASN A 128 4.56 8.47 -18.92
CA ASN A 128 5.12 8.93 -17.64
C ASN A 128 4.60 8.14 -16.41
N ILE A 129 4.49 6.82 -16.55
CA ILE A 129 3.99 5.91 -15.51
C ILE A 129 5.02 4.86 -15.06
N ILE A 130 6.30 5.10 -15.37
CA ILE A 130 7.36 4.14 -15.05
C ILE A 130 7.53 3.94 -13.53
N ASP A 131 7.25 4.97 -12.73
CA ASP A 131 7.33 4.89 -11.27
C ASP A 131 6.29 3.95 -10.66
N VAL A 132 5.18 3.70 -11.36
CA VAL A 132 4.20 2.68 -10.96
C VAL A 132 4.85 1.29 -10.88
N LEU A 133 5.82 1.00 -11.76
CA LEU A 133 6.55 -0.27 -11.72
C LEU A 133 7.41 -0.40 -10.46
N LYS A 134 8.00 0.69 -9.95
CA LYS A 134 8.74 0.70 -8.67
C LYS A 134 7.83 0.32 -7.51
N VAL A 135 6.63 0.90 -7.47
CA VAL A 135 5.62 0.56 -6.46
C VAL A 135 5.19 -0.90 -6.57
N CYS A 136 4.97 -1.40 -7.79
CA CYS A 136 4.64 -2.81 -8.02
C CYS A 136 5.75 -3.74 -7.49
N ILE A 137 7.02 -3.43 -7.76
CA ILE A 137 8.15 -4.22 -7.27
C ILE A 137 8.17 -4.22 -5.73
N TYR A 138 8.06 -3.04 -5.10
CA TYR A 138 8.00 -2.92 -3.65
C TYR A 138 6.87 -3.75 -3.03
N ILE A 139 5.66 -3.66 -3.60
CA ILE A 139 4.51 -4.45 -3.11
C ILE A 139 4.79 -5.95 -3.24
N ILE A 140 5.27 -6.40 -4.40
CA ILE A 140 5.53 -7.83 -4.64
C ILE A 140 6.62 -8.36 -3.71
N ASP A 141 7.69 -7.60 -3.49
CA ASP A 141 8.76 -8.00 -2.58
C ASP A 141 8.29 -8.01 -1.13
N THR A 142 7.46 -7.04 -0.73
CA THR A 142 6.83 -7.02 0.59
C THR A 142 5.95 -8.25 0.80
N LEU A 143 5.13 -8.62 -0.20
CA LEU A 143 4.29 -9.81 -0.13
C LEU A 143 5.13 -11.10 -0.01
N ARG A 144 6.21 -11.21 -0.80
CA ARG A 144 7.14 -12.35 -0.74
C ARG A 144 7.81 -12.47 0.62
N ASN A 145 8.36 -11.37 1.13
CA ASN A 145 9.08 -11.34 2.41
C ASN A 145 8.19 -11.71 3.60
N ASN A 146 6.89 -11.41 3.50
CA ASN A 146 5.92 -11.75 4.53
C ASN A 146 5.18 -13.07 4.28
N ASN A 147 5.57 -13.85 3.28
CA ASN A 147 4.91 -15.12 2.88
C ASN A 147 3.41 -14.94 2.60
N ILE A 148 3.00 -13.77 2.12
CA ILE A 148 1.61 -13.48 1.76
C ILE A 148 1.37 -13.96 0.32
N VAL A 149 0.32 -14.77 0.15
CA VAL A 149 -0.11 -15.24 -1.17
C VAL A 149 -0.99 -14.15 -1.81
N TRP A 150 -0.62 -13.72 -3.02
CA TRP A 150 -1.44 -12.79 -3.79
C TRP A 150 -2.17 -13.50 -4.93
N GLY A 151 -3.26 -12.86 -5.38
CA GLY A 151 -4.15 -13.44 -6.36
C GLY A 151 -3.55 -13.59 -7.74
N VAL A 152 -4.20 -14.39 -8.58
CA VAL A 152 -3.89 -14.50 -10.00
C VAL A 152 -4.33 -13.22 -10.69
N GLY A 153 -3.45 -12.65 -11.52
CA GLY A 153 -3.80 -11.51 -12.37
C GLY A 153 -4.97 -11.86 -13.30
N ARG A 154 -5.82 -10.90 -13.59
CA ARG A 154 -6.92 -11.03 -14.54
C ARG A 154 -7.06 -9.77 -15.41
N GLY A 155 -7.87 -9.89 -16.44
CA GLY A 155 -8.10 -8.79 -17.37
C GLY A 155 -6.84 -8.40 -18.13
N SER A 156 -6.71 -7.12 -18.42
CA SER A 156 -5.62 -6.57 -19.24
C SER A 156 -4.24 -6.68 -18.61
N SER A 157 -4.15 -6.75 -17.27
CA SER A 157 -2.84 -6.83 -16.59
C SER A 157 -2.03 -8.07 -16.97
N VAL A 158 -2.69 -9.19 -17.27
CA VAL A 158 -2.02 -10.44 -17.68
C VAL A 158 -1.42 -10.40 -19.09
N ALA A 159 -1.75 -9.37 -19.88
CA ALA A 159 -1.16 -9.15 -21.20
C ALA A 159 0.23 -8.48 -21.14
N SER A 160 0.60 -7.86 -20.02
CA SER A 160 1.91 -7.23 -19.85
C SER A 160 2.97 -8.27 -19.47
N TYR A 161 4.02 -8.36 -20.29
CA TYR A 161 5.17 -9.20 -19.99
C TYR A 161 6.06 -8.59 -18.90
N VAL A 162 6.11 -7.25 -18.83
CA VAL A 162 6.81 -6.52 -17.77
C VAL A 162 6.21 -6.87 -16.39
N LEU A 163 4.89 -6.89 -16.24
CA LEU A 163 4.23 -7.28 -14.98
C LEU A 163 4.45 -8.77 -14.64
N TYR A 164 4.58 -9.63 -15.64
CA TYR A 164 4.98 -11.03 -15.46
C TYR A 164 6.41 -11.15 -14.91
N ILE A 165 7.38 -10.41 -15.45
CA ILE A 165 8.79 -10.38 -14.99
C ILE A 165 8.87 -9.89 -13.54
N ILE A 166 8.16 -8.84 -13.17
CA ILE A 166 8.08 -8.33 -11.79
C ILE A 166 7.45 -9.37 -10.86
N GLY A 167 6.54 -10.20 -11.39
CA GLY A 167 5.83 -11.23 -10.63
C GLY A 167 4.48 -10.79 -10.09
N VAL A 168 3.89 -9.71 -10.64
CA VAL A 168 2.52 -9.27 -10.32
C VAL A 168 1.53 -10.39 -10.66
N HIS A 169 1.77 -11.09 -11.75
CA HIS A 169 1.03 -12.30 -12.13
C HIS A 169 1.98 -13.42 -12.63
N LYS A 170 1.45 -14.61 -12.82
CA LYS A 170 2.21 -15.81 -13.24
C LYS A 170 1.89 -16.26 -14.66
N VAL A 171 1.19 -15.43 -15.43
CA VAL A 171 0.80 -15.74 -16.80
C VAL A 171 1.87 -15.23 -17.77
N ASP A 172 2.53 -16.15 -18.48
CA ASP A 172 3.44 -15.81 -19.58
C ASP A 172 2.60 -15.32 -20.77
N SER A 173 2.56 -14.00 -20.97
CA SER A 173 1.71 -13.38 -21.99
C SER A 173 2.19 -13.70 -23.42
N ILE A 174 3.47 -13.97 -23.64
CA ILE A 174 4.00 -14.35 -24.95
C ILE A 174 3.47 -15.73 -25.36
N LYS A 175 3.47 -16.68 -24.42
CA LYS A 175 2.92 -18.02 -24.68
C LYS A 175 1.38 -18.03 -24.77
N SER A 176 0.73 -17.17 -23.99
CA SER A 176 -0.74 -17.10 -23.95
C SER A 176 -1.34 -16.39 -25.17
N VAL A 177 -0.64 -15.42 -25.74
CA VAL A 177 -1.10 -14.63 -26.93
C VAL A 177 -1.19 -15.48 -28.19
N SER A 178 -0.60 -16.67 -28.24
CA SER A 178 -0.86 -17.61 -29.36
C SER A 178 -2.35 -17.89 -29.56
N TYR A 179 -3.21 -17.54 -28.60
CA TYR A 179 -4.64 -17.85 -28.62
C TYR A 179 -5.58 -16.65 -28.64
N THR A 180 -5.11 -15.41 -28.42
CA THR A 180 -5.99 -14.23 -28.40
C THR A 180 -5.30 -12.99 -28.93
N HIS A 181 -5.88 -12.38 -29.98
CA HIS A 181 -5.46 -11.09 -30.54
C HIS A 181 -5.80 -9.93 -29.58
N LEU A 182 -5.14 -9.86 -28.40
CA LEU A 182 -5.22 -8.72 -27.51
C LEU A 182 -4.14 -7.72 -27.88
N THR A 183 -4.54 -6.62 -28.50
CA THR A 183 -3.65 -5.50 -28.82
C THR A 183 -3.43 -4.62 -27.59
N LEU A 184 -2.19 -4.20 -27.32
CA LEU A 184 -1.76 -3.29 -26.25
C LEU A 184 -2.60 -2.00 -26.07
N PRO A 185 -3.20 -1.40 -27.09
CA PRO A 185 -3.99 -0.18 -26.91
C PRO A 185 -5.17 -0.30 -25.95
N THR A 186 -5.65 -1.51 -25.71
CA THR A 186 -6.80 -1.75 -24.81
C THR A 186 -6.41 -1.75 -23.32
N ILE A 187 -5.12 -1.85 -23.00
CA ILE A 187 -4.61 -1.96 -21.63
C ILE A 187 -4.46 -0.59 -20.96
N LEU A 188 -4.32 0.47 -21.75
CA LEU A 188 -4.00 1.82 -21.26
C LEU A 188 -5.20 2.79 -21.29
N LEU A 189 -6.39 2.30 -21.60
CA LEU A 189 -7.61 3.11 -21.70
C LEU A 189 -8.69 2.74 -20.66
N VAL A 190 -8.31 2.06 -19.57
CA VAL A 190 -9.23 1.80 -18.46
C VAL A 190 -8.78 2.50 -17.20
#